data_36fc2744b55a96c2da199149de913180
#
_entry.id   36fc2744b55a96c2da199149de913180
#
_cell.length_a   1.000
_cell.length_b   1.000
_cell.length_c   1.000
_cell.angle_alpha   90.00
_cell.angle_beta   90.00
_cell.angle_gamma   90.00
#
_symmetry.space_group_name_H-M   'P 1'
#
loop_
_entity.id
_entity.type
_entity.pdbx_description
1 polymer ?
#
loop_
_entity_poly.entity_id
_entity_poly.type
_entity_poly.pdbx_seq_one_letter_code
_entity_poly.pdbx_strand_id
1 'polypeptide(L)'
;MASKPLKHRRVVSSFIFKYDNGKPSVALFRRSGKVNTYQHHLAPISGSIDETDASPLAAAWREISEETTLTPASLVLLRQGKDYSFEDQSIGRSWTIYPFAFRLKTAQEGGKGEQGIHIDWEHEGWNWHDPLEVEDSDDFGGVPRLAESLRRVWFEKDLGDAAGAVLAEGLEKLKNDHQSGARQLAGVALQILREVITKLDAEGPTVEWWVKVRFAAWHIWKNGRESMGAAIMNVLLSALKSIEDTVKQHAADPKSSHSMKWRDAVVEDLKRRISLRNTDSSRLVTQALADYLQSTYASKLASKEQLAILTMSESSTISHSIRHLVQKSGFALDLRVLESRPLYEGVSLAGSFAEDIVAATRNQPDDGSTVPPKTKISVFSDASAALASKGVDVVIIGADRIASNGAVSNKTGSLPTILSARHMAASSGKQVKVIILGESEKVAPPESPDKHVVEDNDPDQISRAWSAEYNSERVRRGGEVLKNMSKGTNDLVEVAVHNVFFEWVSADLIDLYMTEFGQWTVEDISKYSDRLATEEQRLFGEL
;
A
#
# COMPACT_ATOMS: atom_id res chain seq x y z
N MET A 1 3.24 -49.09 -9.19
CA MET A 1 3.20 -48.32 -10.48
C MET A 1 3.48 -46.87 -10.15
N ALA A 2 4.50 -46.24 -10.71
CA ALA A 2 4.72 -44.81 -10.46
C ALA A 2 3.55 -44.05 -11.11
N SER A 3 2.86 -43.22 -10.33
CA SER A 3 1.79 -42.35 -10.82
C SER A 3 2.36 -41.41 -11.89
N LYS A 4 1.67 -41.24 -13.01
CA LYS A 4 2.04 -40.23 -14.00
C LYS A 4 2.10 -38.87 -13.30
N PRO A 5 3.14 -38.03 -13.60
CA PRO A 5 3.20 -36.69 -13.03
C PRO A 5 1.96 -35.89 -13.44
N LEU A 6 1.33 -35.24 -12.49
CA LEU A 6 0.17 -34.39 -12.71
C LEU A 6 0.60 -33.18 -13.56
N LYS A 7 -0.24 -32.78 -14.51
CA LYS A 7 0.02 -31.57 -15.30
C LYS A 7 -0.41 -30.34 -14.49
N HIS A 8 0.58 -29.57 -14.03
CA HIS A 8 0.32 -28.33 -13.27
C HIS A 8 -0.24 -27.21 -14.16
N ARG A 9 -1.20 -26.46 -13.63
CA ARG A 9 -1.83 -25.29 -14.25
C ARG A 9 -2.03 -24.18 -13.22
N ARG A 10 -1.73 -22.94 -13.64
CA ARG A 10 -2.07 -21.72 -12.89
C ARG A 10 -3.31 -21.13 -13.52
N VAL A 11 -4.34 -20.84 -12.71
CA VAL A 11 -5.66 -20.47 -13.18
C VAL A 11 -6.20 -19.31 -12.35
N VAL A 12 -6.82 -18.34 -12.99
CA VAL A 12 -7.60 -17.30 -12.32
C VAL A 12 -9.04 -17.76 -12.12
N SER A 13 -9.65 -17.30 -11.02
CA SER A 13 -11.04 -17.61 -10.66
C SER A 13 -11.70 -16.29 -10.30
N SER A 14 -12.54 -15.74 -11.21
CA SER A 14 -13.06 -14.38 -11.16
C SER A 14 -14.56 -14.40 -10.87
N PHE A 15 -14.93 -14.03 -9.63
CA PHE A 15 -16.31 -13.93 -9.18
C PHE A 15 -16.86 -12.53 -9.45
N ILE A 16 -18.01 -12.44 -10.11
CA ILE A 16 -18.71 -11.19 -10.40
C ILE A 16 -19.88 -11.05 -9.42
N PHE A 17 -19.87 -9.96 -8.65
CA PHE A 17 -20.89 -9.63 -7.67
C PHE A 17 -21.76 -8.47 -8.14
N LYS A 18 -23.03 -8.49 -7.76
CA LYS A 18 -23.91 -7.32 -7.73
C LYS A 18 -24.47 -7.13 -6.32
N TYR A 19 -24.94 -5.92 -6.05
CA TYR A 19 -25.58 -5.58 -4.78
C TYR A 19 -26.96 -4.97 -5.05
N ASP A 20 -28.01 -5.65 -4.60
CA ASP A 20 -29.38 -5.16 -4.67
C ASP A 20 -29.84 -4.78 -3.25
N ASN A 21 -30.03 -3.49 -2.99
CA ASN A 21 -30.35 -2.96 -1.66
C ASN A 21 -29.39 -3.43 -0.55
N GLY A 22 -28.09 -3.49 -0.86
CA GLY A 22 -27.05 -3.96 0.05
C GLY A 22 -26.90 -5.48 0.15
N LYS A 23 -27.79 -6.26 -0.44
CA LYS A 23 -27.70 -7.72 -0.48
C LYS A 23 -26.81 -8.15 -1.66
N PRO A 24 -25.73 -8.93 -1.41
CA PRO A 24 -24.85 -9.43 -2.46
C PRO A 24 -25.48 -10.61 -3.20
N SER A 25 -25.16 -10.71 -4.48
CA SER A 25 -25.36 -11.92 -5.28
C SER A 25 -24.12 -12.14 -6.14
N VAL A 26 -23.72 -13.40 -6.34
CA VAL A 26 -22.58 -13.81 -7.16
C VAL A 26 -23.06 -14.49 -8.43
N ALA A 27 -22.51 -14.10 -9.57
CA ALA A 27 -22.78 -14.77 -10.85
C ALA A 27 -21.98 -16.07 -10.93
N LEU A 28 -22.66 -17.20 -11.21
CA LEU A 28 -22.03 -18.44 -11.59
C LEU A 28 -22.47 -18.83 -12.99
N PHE A 29 -21.50 -19.28 -13.77
CA PHE A 29 -21.64 -19.61 -15.19
C PHE A 29 -21.62 -21.13 -15.36
N ARG A 30 -22.55 -21.66 -16.15
CA ARG A 30 -22.58 -23.08 -16.47
C ARG A 30 -21.66 -23.34 -17.63
N ARG A 31 -20.63 -24.14 -17.40
CA ARG A 31 -19.62 -24.50 -18.40
C ARG A 31 -20.26 -25.32 -19.53
N SER A 32 -19.88 -25.04 -20.77
CA SER A 32 -20.44 -25.75 -21.93
C SER A 32 -19.87 -27.18 -22.08
N GLY A 33 -20.55 -28.01 -22.85
CA GLY A 33 -20.05 -29.33 -23.23
C GLY A 33 -18.83 -29.32 -24.17
N LYS A 34 -18.34 -28.13 -24.58
CA LYS A 34 -17.18 -27.98 -25.48
C LYS A 34 -15.87 -27.76 -24.73
N VAL A 35 -15.91 -27.43 -23.45
CA VAL A 35 -14.69 -27.22 -22.65
C VAL A 35 -14.05 -28.53 -22.25
N ASN A 36 -12.75 -28.49 -21.92
CA ASN A 36 -11.94 -29.69 -21.69
C ASN A 36 -12.12 -30.33 -20.31
N THR A 37 -12.65 -29.59 -19.32
CA THR A 37 -12.77 -30.05 -17.93
C THR A 37 -14.05 -29.55 -17.31
N TYR A 38 -14.64 -30.35 -16.43
CA TYR A 38 -15.82 -30.00 -15.61
C TYR A 38 -16.98 -29.44 -16.44
N GLN A 39 -17.32 -30.16 -17.55
CA GLN A 39 -18.44 -29.81 -18.42
C GLN A 39 -19.74 -29.75 -17.61
N HIS A 40 -20.63 -28.80 -17.94
CA HIS A 40 -21.94 -28.58 -17.32
C HIS A 40 -21.93 -28.21 -15.83
N HIS A 41 -20.75 -28.02 -15.21
CA HIS A 41 -20.63 -27.55 -13.83
C HIS A 41 -20.75 -26.02 -13.75
N LEU A 42 -21.21 -25.55 -12.59
CA LEU A 42 -21.20 -24.12 -12.25
C LEU A 42 -19.79 -23.67 -11.88
N ALA A 43 -19.35 -22.56 -12.43
CA ALA A 43 -18.02 -21.99 -12.20
C ALA A 43 -18.07 -20.46 -12.21
N PRO A 44 -17.14 -19.75 -11.58
CA PRO A 44 -16.86 -18.35 -11.90
C PRO A 44 -16.19 -18.28 -13.27
N ILE A 45 -15.98 -17.09 -13.81
CA ILE A 45 -15.12 -16.90 -14.98
C ILE A 45 -13.70 -17.36 -14.64
N SER A 46 -13.12 -18.21 -15.49
CA SER A 46 -11.84 -18.85 -15.15
C SER A 46 -11.05 -19.29 -16.35
N GLY A 47 -9.77 -18.93 -16.39
CA GLY A 47 -8.87 -19.35 -17.44
C GLY A 47 -7.42 -19.46 -16.98
N SER A 48 -6.57 -20.01 -17.85
CA SER A 48 -5.15 -20.19 -17.56
C SER A 48 -4.40 -18.86 -17.61
N ILE A 49 -3.43 -18.70 -16.73
CA ILE A 49 -2.48 -17.58 -16.79
C ILE A 49 -1.46 -17.91 -17.87
N ASP A 50 -1.40 -17.07 -18.89
CA ASP A 50 -0.46 -17.20 -20.01
C ASP A 50 0.86 -16.49 -19.69
N GLU A 51 1.93 -16.84 -20.41
CA GLU A 51 3.26 -16.22 -20.26
C GLU A 51 3.26 -14.72 -20.62
N THR A 52 2.30 -14.29 -21.43
CA THR A 52 2.12 -12.89 -21.84
C THR A 52 1.35 -12.06 -20.81
N ASP A 53 0.68 -12.69 -19.86
CA ASP A 53 -0.04 -11.98 -18.81
C ASP A 53 0.94 -11.36 -17.80
N ALA A 54 0.92 -10.06 -17.65
CA ALA A 54 1.82 -9.33 -16.74
C ALA A 54 1.62 -9.75 -15.28
N SER A 55 0.42 -10.23 -14.90
CA SER A 55 0.08 -10.66 -13.54
C SER A 55 -1.15 -11.57 -13.57
N PRO A 56 -1.44 -12.30 -12.47
CA PRO A 56 -2.71 -13.02 -12.33
C PRO A 56 -3.94 -12.12 -12.48
N LEU A 57 -3.87 -10.87 -12.02
CA LEU A 57 -4.97 -9.91 -12.19
C LEU A 57 -5.15 -9.50 -13.66
N ALA A 58 -4.07 -9.36 -14.43
CA ALA A 58 -4.14 -9.10 -15.87
C ALA A 58 -4.82 -10.26 -16.61
N ALA A 59 -4.47 -11.50 -16.25
CA ALA A 59 -5.15 -12.69 -16.76
C ALA A 59 -6.65 -12.69 -16.42
N ALA A 60 -7.01 -12.34 -15.18
CA ALA A 60 -8.42 -12.25 -14.76
C ALA A 60 -9.20 -11.23 -15.60
N TRP A 61 -8.64 -10.06 -15.87
CA TRP A 61 -9.28 -9.06 -16.73
C TRP A 61 -9.41 -9.53 -18.19
N ARG A 62 -8.39 -10.22 -18.73
CA ARG A 62 -8.43 -10.77 -20.09
C ARG A 62 -9.55 -11.80 -20.21
N GLU A 63 -9.58 -12.82 -19.33
CA GLU A 63 -10.60 -13.88 -19.34
C GLU A 63 -12.01 -13.31 -19.15
N ILE A 64 -12.21 -12.36 -18.24
CA ILE A 64 -13.52 -11.69 -18.07
C ILE A 64 -13.94 -11.00 -19.39
N SER A 65 -13.01 -10.31 -20.06
CA SER A 65 -13.32 -9.64 -21.32
C SER A 65 -13.65 -10.62 -22.45
N GLU A 66 -12.91 -11.71 -22.53
CA GLU A 66 -13.09 -12.75 -23.56
C GLU A 66 -14.41 -13.51 -23.36
N GLU A 67 -14.68 -13.97 -22.13
CA GLU A 67 -15.82 -14.82 -21.83
C GLU A 67 -17.13 -14.05 -21.58
N THR A 68 -17.08 -12.73 -21.26
CA THR A 68 -18.30 -11.97 -20.90
C THR A 68 -18.45 -10.60 -21.55
N THR A 69 -17.45 -10.14 -22.33
CA THR A 69 -17.34 -8.78 -22.89
C THR A 69 -17.28 -7.65 -21.85
N LEU A 70 -17.20 -7.97 -20.57
CA LEU A 70 -17.08 -6.97 -19.50
C LEU A 70 -15.64 -6.42 -19.43
N THR A 71 -15.53 -5.14 -19.10
CA THR A 71 -14.25 -4.42 -19.04
C THR A 71 -14.19 -3.56 -17.76
N PRO A 72 -13.09 -2.89 -17.46
CA PRO A 72 -13.01 -1.93 -16.36
C PRO A 72 -14.06 -0.80 -16.42
N ALA A 73 -14.65 -0.54 -17.60
CA ALA A 73 -15.79 0.38 -17.72
C ALA A 73 -17.06 -0.18 -17.04
N SER A 74 -17.21 -1.52 -16.99
CA SER A 74 -18.40 -2.22 -16.44
C SER A 74 -18.18 -2.79 -15.04
N LEU A 75 -16.93 -3.03 -14.64
CA LEU A 75 -16.58 -3.70 -13.38
C LEU A 75 -15.60 -2.86 -12.56
N VAL A 76 -15.60 -3.11 -11.25
CA VAL A 76 -14.59 -2.65 -10.29
C VAL A 76 -13.98 -3.87 -9.60
N LEU A 77 -12.65 -3.94 -9.49
CA LEU A 77 -11.99 -4.94 -8.65
C LEU A 77 -12.39 -4.69 -7.19
N LEU A 78 -13.10 -5.66 -6.62
CA LEU A 78 -13.53 -5.61 -5.22
C LEU A 78 -12.43 -6.11 -4.30
N ARG A 79 -11.94 -7.35 -4.53
CA ARG A 79 -10.95 -8.03 -3.69
C ARG A 79 -10.14 -9.04 -4.49
N GLN A 80 -8.90 -9.27 -4.04
CA GLN A 80 -8.15 -10.47 -4.39
C GLN A 80 -8.19 -11.46 -3.21
N GLY A 81 -8.21 -12.76 -3.51
CA GLY A 81 -8.13 -13.82 -2.52
C GLY A 81 -6.72 -14.40 -2.43
N LYS A 82 -6.39 -15.02 -1.29
CA LYS A 82 -5.16 -15.78 -1.15
C LYS A 82 -5.18 -16.97 -2.12
N ASP A 83 -4.13 -17.09 -2.92
CA ASP A 83 -3.95 -18.23 -3.80
C ASP A 83 -3.83 -19.56 -3.02
N TYR A 84 -4.24 -20.64 -3.66
CA TYR A 84 -4.16 -21.97 -3.10
C TYR A 84 -3.94 -23.03 -4.18
N SER A 85 -3.45 -24.20 -3.78
CA SER A 85 -3.20 -25.28 -4.71
C SER A 85 -3.91 -26.55 -4.28
N PHE A 86 -4.34 -27.34 -5.26
CA PHE A 86 -4.90 -28.67 -5.03
C PHE A 86 -4.62 -29.61 -6.21
N GLU A 87 -4.78 -30.90 -5.97
CA GLU A 87 -4.65 -31.95 -6.96
C GLU A 87 -5.99 -32.60 -7.26
N ASP A 88 -6.25 -32.84 -8.53
CA ASP A 88 -7.36 -33.70 -9.00
C ASP A 88 -6.78 -34.88 -9.77
N GLN A 89 -6.70 -35.99 -9.08
CA GLN A 89 -6.18 -37.25 -9.61
C GLN A 89 -7.08 -37.84 -10.69
N SER A 90 -8.40 -37.54 -10.66
CA SER A 90 -9.40 -38.08 -11.62
C SER A 90 -9.15 -37.62 -13.04
N ILE A 91 -8.62 -36.41 -13.21
CA ILE A 91 -8.30 -35.80 -14.50
C ILE A 91 -6.79 -35.59 -14.73
N GLY A 92 -5.96 -36.05 -13.78
CA GLY A 92 -4.49 -35.96 -13.88
C GLY A 92 -3.94 -34.54 -13.86
N ARG A 93 -4.52 -33.64 -13.05
CA ARG A 93 -4.17 -32.21 -12.95
C ARG A 93 -3.79 -31.82 -11.53
N SER A 94 -2.86 -30.85 -11.43
CA SER A 94 -2.66 -30.04 -10.23
C SER A 94 -2.88 -28.56 -10.59
N TRP A 95 -3.49 -27.84 -9.67
CA TRP A 95 -3.95 -26.49 -9.88
C TRP A 95 -3.36 -25.55 -8.86
N THR A 96 -2.97 -24.34 -9.29
CA THR A 96 -2.84 -23.17 -8.41
C THR A 96 -3.88 -22.15 -8.84
N ILE A 97 -4.79 -21.83 -7.94
CA ILE A 97 -5.93 -20.94 -8.19
C ILE A 97 -5.66 -19.57 -7.61
N TYR A 98 -5.93 -18.52 -8.37
CA TYR A 98 -5.85 -17.12 -7.99
C TYR A 98 -7.27 -16.52 -8.00
N PRO A 99 -7.95 -16.45 -6.83
CA PRO A 99 -9.31 -15.94 -6.76
C PRO A 99 -9.35 -14.41 -6.80
N PHE A 100 -10.30 -13.86 -7.55
CA PHE A 100 -10.62 -12.43 -7.60
C PHE A 100 -12.13 -12.22 -7.48
N ALA A 101 -12.53 -11.13 -6.83
CA ALA A 101 -13.89 -10.65 -6.82
C ALA A 101 -13.99 -9.31 -7.53
N PHE A 102 -14.98 -9.19 -8.40
CA PHE A 102 -15.30 -7.97 -9.12
C PHE A 102 -16.73 -7.57 -8.80
N ARG A 103 -17.00 -6.27 -8.72
CA ARG A 103 -18.35 -5.73 -8.56
C ARG A 103 -18.82 -5.13 -9.88
N LEU A 104 -20.02 -5.52 -10.27
CA LEU A 104 -20.70 -4.94 -11.43
C LEU A 104 -21.11 -3.50 -11.12
N LYS A 105 -20.73 -2.56 -11.99
CA LYS A 105 -21.10 -1.16 -11.88
C LYS A 105 -22.57 -0.97 -12.24
N THR A 106 -23.24 -0.13 -11.48
CA THR A 106 -24.61 0.29 -11.76
C THR A 106 -24.66 1.26 -12.94
N ALA A 107 -25.85 1.51 -13.49
CA ALA A 107 -26.05 2.53 -14.52
C ALA A 107 -25.67 3.94 -14.04
N GLN A 108 -25.85 4.24 -12.74
CA GLN A 108 -25.44 5.51 -12.14
C GLN A 108 -23.92 5.71 -12.11
N GLU A 109 -23.17 4.60 -12.06
CA GLU A 109 -21.70 4.57 -12.12
C GLU A 109 -21.19 4.49 -13.58
N GLY A 110 -22.06 4.60 -14.58
CA GLY A 110 -21.73 4.49 -16.00
C GLY A 110 -21.61 3.05 -16.51
N GLY A 111 -21.96 2.05 -15.71
CA GLY A 111 -21.98 0.65 -16.11
C GLY A 111 -23.23 0.27 -16.91
N LYS A 112 -23.17 -0.84 -17.65
CA LYS A 112 -24.31 -1.42 -18.36
C LYS A 112 -25.14 -2.37 -17.50
N GLY A 113 -24.71 -2.60 -16.24
CA GLY A 113 -25.33 -3.60 -15.38
C GLY A 113 -25.31 -4.99 -16.02
N GLU A 114 -26.31 -5.81 -15.69
CA GLU A 114 -26.43 -7.20 -16.20
C GLU A 114 -26.56 -7.28 -17.72
N GLN A 115 -27.08 -6.25 -18.37
CA GLN A 115 -27.22 -6.19 -19.83
C GLN A 115 -25.86 -6.15 -20.55
N GLY A 116 -24.78 -5.86 -19.82
CA GLY A 116 -23.43 -5.89 -20.35
C GLY A 116 -22.79 -7.28 -20.36
N ILE A 117 -23.44 -8.31 -19.78
CA ILE A 117 -22.90 -9.67 -19.70
C ILE A 117 -23.30 -10.43 -20.96
N HIS A 118 -22.34 -10.64 -21.85
CA HIS A 118 -22.53 -11.44 -23.07
C HIS A 118 -21.56 -12.62 -23.02
N ILE A 119 -22.10 -13.82 -22.72
CA ILE A 119 -21.31 -15.04 -22.61
C ILE A 119 -20.86 -15.55 -23.99
N ASP A 120 -19.68 -16.16 -24.02
CA ASP A 120 -19.10 -16.78 -25.19
C ASP A 120 -19.47 -18.28 -25.30
N TRP A 121 -18.77 -19.02 -26.14
CA TRP A 121 -18.98 -20.45 -26.42
C TRP A 121 -18.59 -21.38 -25.24
N GLU A 122 -17.83 -20.90 -24.27
CA GLU A 122 -17.41 -21.68 -23.10
C GLU A 122 -18.53 -21.86 -22.08
N HIS A 123 -19.60 -21.07 -22.19
CA HIS A 123 -20.71 -21.06 -21.26
C HIS A 123 -22.05 -21.37 -21.95
N GLU A 124 -22.92 -22.13 -21.25
CA GLU A 124 -24.29 -22.41 -21.67
C GLU A 124 -25.32 -21.42 -21.11
N GLY A 125 -24.95 -20.74 -20.02
CA GLY A 125 -25.81 -19.78 -19.32
C GLY A 125 -25.17 -19.36 -18.01
N TRP A 126 -25.82 -18.44 -17.31
CA TRP A 126 -25.39 -17.98 -16.00
C TRP A 126 -26.58 -17.56 -15.14
N ASN A 127 -26.42 -17.59 -13.80
CA ASN A 127 -27.45 -17.17 -12.84
C ASN A 127 -26.79 -16.49 -11.63
N TRP A 128 -27.60 -15.67 -10.94
CA TRP A 128 -27.22 -15.10 -9.64
C TRP A 128 -27.51 -16.09 -8.52
N HIS A 129 -26.55 -16.24 -7.62
CA HIS A 129 -26.64 -17.08 -6.43
C HIS A 129 -26.36 -16.27 -5.16
N ASP A 130 -26.98 -16.65 -4.05
CA ASP A 130 -26.58 -16.14 -2.73
C ASP A 130 -25.18 -16.69 -2.41
N PRO A 131 -24.16 -15.85 -2.13
CA PRO A 131 -22.81 -16.34 -1.82
C PRO A 131 -22.76 -17.28 -0.60
N LEU A 132 -23.73 -17.19 0.31
CA LEU A 132 -23.81 -18.05 1.50
C LEU A 132 -24.31 -19.46 1.17
N GLU A 133 -25.07 -19.62 0.08
CA GLU A 133 -25.64 -20.89 -0.37
C GLU A 133 -24.69 -21.68 -1.29
N VAL A 134 -23.56 -21.10 -1.71
CA VAL A 134 -22.59 -21.80 -2.56
C VAL A 134 -21.84 -22.84 -1.72
N GLU A 135 -21.87 -24.09 -2.18
CA GLU A 135 -21.30 -25.26 -1.50
C GLU A 135 -20.45 -26.12 -2.43
N ASP A 136 -19.51 -26.88 -1.86
CA ASP A 136 -18.72 -27.91 -2.55
C ASP A 136 -19.40 -29.28 -2.48
N SER A 137 -20.70 -29.34 -2.77
CA SER A 137 -21.49 -30.57 -2.82
C SER A 137 -21.80 -30.99 -4.26
N ASP A 138 -21.92 -32.28 -4.51
CA ASP A 138 -22.30 -32.80 -5.82
C ASP A 138 -23.67 -32.28 -6.27
N ASP A 139 -24.61 -32.10 -5.33
CA ASP A 139 -25.97 -31.61 -5.58
C ASP A 139 -25.96 -30.13 -6.05
N PHE A 140 -25.01 -29.32 -5.59
CA PHE A 140 -24.85 -27.96 -6.07
C PHE A 140 -24.32 -27.91 -7.50
N GLY A 141 -23.56 -28.91 -7.92
CA GLY A 141 -23.03 -29.06 -9.28
C GLY A 141 -21.98 -28.02 -9.65
N GLY A 142 -21.22 -27.54 -8.68
CA GLY A 142 -20.07 -26.64 -8.87
C GLY A 142 -18.80 -27.36 -9.33
N VAL A 143 -17.86 -26.61 -9.90
CA VAL A 143 -16.49 -27.12 -10.11
C VAL A 143 -15.84 -27.44 -8.77
N PRO A 144 -14.87 -28.37 -8.71
CA PRO A 144 -14.21 -28.71 -7.45
C PRO A 144 -13.65 -27.48 -6.73
N ARG A 145 -13.90 -27.39 -5.43
CA ARG A 145 -13.51 -26.29 -4.53
C ARG A 145 -14.03 -24.90 -4.90
N LEU A 146 -15.21 -24.87 -5.52
CA LEU A 146 -15.90 -23.62 -5.86
C LEU A 146 -16.17 -22.76 -4.61
N ALA A 147 -16.72 -23.36 -3.56
CA ALA A 147 -17.03 -22.67 -2.30
C ALA A 147 -15.74 -22.24 -1.58
N GLU A 148 -14.68 -23.05 -1.59
CA GLU A 148 -13.38 -22.67 -1.05
C GLU A 148 -12.81 -21.44 -1.80
N SER A 149 -12.87 -21.44 -3.13
CA SER A 149 -12.41 -20.32 -3.94
C SER A 149 -13.19 -19.04 -3.66
N LEU A 150 -14.53 -19.14 -3.56
CA LEU A 150 -15.41 -18.03 -3.22
C LEU A 150 -15.11 -17.45 -1.84
N ARG A 151 -14.93 -18.29 -0.81
CA ARG A 151 -14.64 -17.86 0.57
C ARG A 151 -13.35 -17.05 0.67
N ARG A 152 -12.38 -17.28 -0.23
CA ARG A 152 -11.12 -16.52 -0.27
C ARG A 152 -11.30 -15.07 -0.69
N VAL A 153 -12.38 -14.73 -1.35
CA VAL A 153 -12.75 -13.35 -1.72
C VAL A 153 -14.02 -12.87 -1.03
N TRP A 154 -14.84 -13.78 -0.49
CA TRP A 154 -16.05 -13.52 0.27
C TRP A 154 -15.88 -13.96 1.72
N PHE A 155 -15.09 -13.20 2.48
CA PHE A 155 -14.69 -13.52 3.85
C PHE A 155 -15.82 -13.41 4.88
N GLU A 156 -16.94 -12.79 4.52
CA GLU A 156 -18.13 -12.65 5.37
C GLU A 156 -18.69 -14.01 5.79
N LYS A 157 -18.57 -15.02 4.93
CA LYS A 157 -18.98 -16.41 5.26
C LYS A 157 -18.17 -16.98 6.42
N ASP A 158 -16.87 -16.69 6.50
CA ASP A 158 -15.96 -17.24 7.50
C ASP A 158 -15.90 -16.41 8.79
N LEU A 159 -15.95 -15.08 8.66
CA LEU A 159 -15.83 -14.17 9.78
C LEU A 159 -17.16 -13.89 10.47
N GLY A 160 -18.29 -14.18 9.79
CA GLY A 160 -19.63 -13.78 10.20
C GLY A 160 -19.92 -12.30 9.90
N ASP A 161 -21.20 -11.94 9.94
CA ASP A 161 -21.69 -10.63 9.48
C ASP A 161 -21.02 -9.46 10.21
N ALA A 162 -20.86 -9.53 11.53
CA ALA A 162 -20.35 -8.42 12.32
C ALA A 162 -18.84 -8.15 12.07
N ALA A 163 -18.02 -9.20 12.05
CA ALA A 163 -16.59 -9.05 11.82
C ALA A 163 -16.28 -8.83 10.33
N GLY A 164 -17.06 -9.48 9.44
CA GLY A 164 -16.97 -9.26 8.00
C GLY A 164 -17.30 -7.83 7.58
N ALA A 165 -18.37 -7.24 8.14
CA ALA A 165 -18.72 -5.85 7.88
C ALA A 165 -17.62 -4.87 8.32
N VAL A 166 -17.06 -5.06 9.51
CA VAL A 166 -15.93 -4.26 10.01
C VAL A 166 -14.72 -4.36 9.08
N LEU A 167 -14.39 -5.56 8.62
CA LEU A 167 -13.28 -5.75 7.68
C LEU A 167 -13.55 -5.05 6.35
N ALA A 168 -14.75 -5.23 5.78
CA ALA A 168 -15.12 -4.61 4.50
C ALA A 168 -15.07 -3.08 4.56
N GLU A 169 -15.65 -2.46 5.60
CA GLU A 169 -15.60 -1.01 5.82
C GLU A 169 -14.15 -0.52 6.01
N GLY A 170 -13.37 -1.27 6.80
CA GLY A 170 -11.96 -0.98 7.02
C GLY A 170 -11.12 -0.99 5.74
N LEU A 171 -11.37 -1.95 4.83
CA LEU A 171 -10.70 -2.03 3.54
C LEU A 171 -11.03 -0.81 2.65
N GLU A 172 -12.31 -0.43 2.58
CA GLU A 172 -12.73 0.77 1.83
C GLU A 172 -12.10 2.04 2.41
N LYS A 173 -12.01 2.15 3.73
CA LYS A 173 -11.32 3.27 4.39
C LYS A 173 -9.84 3.33 3.99
N LEU A 174 -9.13 2.20 4.00
CA LEU A 174 -7.72 2.14 3.61
C LEU A 174 -7.51 2.48 2.12
N LYS A 175 -8.38 1.96 1.23
CA LYS A 175 -8.29 2.22 -0.22
C LYS A 175 -8.49 3.69 -0.56
N ASN A 176 -9.45 4.35 0.09
CA ASN A 176 -9.86 5.71 -0.24
C ASN A 176 -9.06 6.80 0.51
N ASP A 177 -8.19 6.44 1.44
CA ASP A 177 -7.35 7.39 2.16
C ASP A 177 -6.07 7.70 1.37
N HIS A 178 -6.13 8.71 0.50
CA HIS A 178 -4.99 9.21 -0.28
C HIS A 178 -4.21 10.35 0.40
N GLN A 179 -4.59 10.73 1.62
CA GLN A 179 -3.96 11.81 2.37
C GLN A 179 -2.98 11.31 3.44
N SER A 180 -3.30 10.18 4.06
CA SER A 180 -2.47 9.60 5.12
C SER A 180 -1.22 8.93 4.58
N GLY A 181 -0.08 9.18 5.24
CA GLY A 181 1.17 8.47 4.94
C GLY A 181 1.20 7.02 5.48
N ALA A 182 2.21 6.26 5.06
CA ALA A 182 2.37 4.83 5.37
C ALA A 182 2.20 4.51 6.87
N ARG A 183 2.78 5.33 7.75
CA ARG A 183 2.69 5.15 9.20
C ARG A 183 1.27 5.27 9.75
N GLN A 184 0.50 6.25 9.26
CA GLN A 184 -0.89 6.47 9.69
C GLN A 184 -1.77 5.32 9.21
N LEU A 185 -1.64 4.90 7.94
CA LEU A 185 -2.38 3.79 7.37
C LEU A 185 -2.07 2.45 8.06
N ALA A 186 -0.81 2.21 8.43
CA ALA A 186 -0.45 1.07 9.26
C ALA A 186 -1.13 1.10 10.65
N GLY A 187 -1.31 2.29 11.24
CA GLY A 187 -2.11 2.47 12.47
C GLY A 187 -3.58 2.14 12.27
N VAL A 188 -4.17 2.58 11.15
CA VAL A 188 -5.55 2.23 10.75
C VAL A 188 -5.70 0.72 10.55
N ALA A 189 -4.74 0.07 9.91
CA ALA A 189 -4.73 -1.39 9.72
C ALA A 189 -4.79 -2.15 11.07
N LEU A 190 -4.03 -1.71 12.08
CA LEU A 190 -4.12 -2.28 13.43
C LEU A 190 -5.47 -2.04 14.10
N GLN A 191 -6.07 -0.86 13.90
CA GLN A 191 -7.41 -0.58 14.43
C GLN A 191 -8.44 -1.52 13.82
N ILE A 192 -8.40 -1.72 12.50
CA ILE A 192 -9.29 -2.65 11.79
C ILE A 192 -9.11 -4.07 12.34
N LEU A 193 -7.87 -4.56 12.44
CA LEU A 193 -7.60 -5.90 12.99
C LEU A 193 -8.14 -6.06 14.40
N ARG A 194 -7.91 -5.07 15.28
CA ARG A 194 -8.45 -5.07 16.65
C ARG A 194 -9.98 -5.14 16.66
N GLU A 195 -10.64 -4.36 15.82
CA GLU A 195 -12.10 -4.33 15.74
C GLU A 195 -12.67 -5.63 15.19
N VAL A 196 -12.05 -6.22 14.17
CA VAL A 196 -12.38 -7.55 13.67
C VAL A 196 -12.27 -8.59 14.79
N ILE A 197 -11.15 -8.63 15.53
CA ILE A 197 -10.96 -9.57 16.65
C ILE A 197 -12.01 -9.36 17.74
N THR A 198 -12.41 -8.12 18.00
CA THR A 198 -13.45 -7.80 18.98
C THR A 198 -14.83 -8.33 18.57
N LYS A 199 -15.13 -8.33 17.27
CA LYS A 199 -16.42 -8.76 16.71
C LYS A 199 -16.44 -10.22 16.28
N LEU A 200 -15.28 -10.85 16.15
CA LEU A 200 -15.17 -12.23 15.72
C LEU A 200 -15.76 -13.16 16.80
N ASP A 201 -16.74 -13.96 16.43
CA ASP A 201 -17.34 -14.93 17.35
C ASP A 201 -16.37 -16.07 17.62
N ALA A 202 -16.07 -16.31 18.91
CA ALA A 202 -15.23 -17.41 19.35
C ALA A 202 -15.33 -17.61 20.86
N GLU A 203 -15.47 -18.84 21.29
CA GLU A 203 -15.48 -19.23 22.71
C GLU A 203 -14.05 -19.30 23.31
N GLY A 204 -13.03 -19.47 22.46
CA GLY A 204 -11.64 -19.60 22.87
C GLY A 204 -10.66 -19.33 21.71
N PRO A 205 -9.35 -19.29 21.98
CA PRO A 205 -8.29 -19.11 20.99
C PRO A 205 -8.00 -20.43 20.25
N THR A 206 -9.01 -20.95 19.55
CA THR A 206 -8.91 -22.19 18.77
C THR A 206 -8.04 -22.03 17.52
N VAL A 207 -7.65 -23.14 16.90
CA VAL A 207 -6.95 -23.14 15.61
C VAL A 207 -7.79 -22.42 14.55
N GLU A 208 -9.10 -22.66 14.53
CA GLU A 208 -10.02 -22.01 13.59
C GLU A 208 -10.07 -20.48 13.79
N TRP A 209 -10.19 -20.03 15.05
CA TRP A 209 -10.12 -18.60 15.36
C TRP A 209 -8.81 -17.98 14.87
N TRP A 210 -7.67 -18.67 15.10
CA TRP A 210 -6.38 -18.18 14.68
C TRP A 210 -6.25 -18.09 13.15
N VAL A 211 -6.81 -19.04 12.41
CA VAL A 211 -6.90 -18.98 10.95
C VAL A 211 -7.70 -17.76 10.51
N LYS A 212 -8.88 -17.51 11.12
CA LYS A 212 -9.72 -16.35 10.83
C LYS A 212 -9.01 -15.01 11.09
N VAL A 213 -8.26 -14.90 12.17
CA VAL A 213 -7.46 -13.70 12.51
C VAL A 213 -6.36 -13.45 11.47
N ARG A 214 -5.60 -14.49 11.12
CA ARG A 214 -4.56 -14.39 10.08
C ARG A 214 -5.16 -14.04 8.72
N PHE A 215 -6.27 -14.64 8.38
CA PHE A 215 -6.97 -14.39 7.13
C PHE A 215 -7.48 -12.94 7.04
N ALA A 216 -8.06 -12.40 8.10
CA ALA A 216 -8.43 -11.00 8.18
C ALA A 216 -7.20 -10.07 8.03
N ALA A 217 -6.10 -10.37 8.70
CA ALA A 217 -4.86 -9.61 8.58
C ALA A 217 -4.30 -9.66 7.14
N TRP A 218 -4.34 -10.82 6.49
CA TRP A 218 -3.95 -10.97 5.09
C TRP A 218 -4.79 -10.09 4.16
N HIS A 219 -6.12 -10.05 4.37
CA HIS A 219 -7.01 -9.17 3.59
C HIS A 219 -6.73 -7.69 3.83
N ILE A 220 -6.48 -7.28 5.07
CA ILE A 220 -6.10 -5.89 5.40
C ILE A 220 -4.84 -5.49 4.62
N TRP A 221 -3.85 -6.39 4.55
CA TRP A 221 -2.62 -6.15 3.80
C TRP A 221 -2.84 -6.11 2.29
N LYS A 222 -3.47 -7.14 1.72
CA LYS A 222 -3.56 -7.33 0.25
C LYS A 222 -4.69 -6.54 -0.40
N ASN A 223 -5.76 -6.24 0.33
CA ASN A 223 -6.94 -5.54 -0.18
C ASN A 223 -7.12 -4.14 0.42
N GLY A 224 -6.17 -3.66 1.22
CA GLY A 224 -6.09 -2.28 1.65
C GLY A 224 -5.46 -1.39 0.58
N ARG A 225 -4.59 -0.46 0.99
CA ARG A 225 -3.87 0.41 0.05
C ARG A 225 -2.52 -0.21 -0.35
N GLU A 226 -2.40 -0.63 -1.59
CA GLU A 226 -1.27 -1.41 -2.10
C GLU A 226 0.07 -0.65 -2.03
N SER A 227 0.08 0.65 -2.37
CA SER A 227 1.29 1.49 -2.31
C SER A 227 1.90 1.55 -0.91
N MET A 228 1.08 1.40 0.13
CA MET A 228 1.48 1.39 1.54
C MET A 228 1.60 -0.03 2.13
N GLY A 229 1.52 -1.04 1.28
CA GLY A 229 1.45 -2.46 1.66
C GLY A 229 2.62 -2.94 2.53
N ALA A 230 3.82 -2.39 2.37
CA ALA A 230 4.98 -2.76 3.20
C ALA A 230 4.76 -2.41 4.68
N ALA A 231 4.37 -1.16 4.98
CA ALA A 231 4.14 -0.71 6.34
C ALA A 231 2.94 -1.41 6.99
N ILE A 232 1.87 -1.63 6.21
CA ILE A 232 0.69 -2.38 6.67
C ILE A 232 1.07 -3.82 7.01
N MET A 233 1.82 -4.50 6.15
CA MET A 233 2.26 -5.87 6.39
C MET A 233 3.14 -5.98 7.63
N ASN A 234 4.17 -5.15 7.74
CA ASN A 234 5.10 -5.17 8.87
C ASN A 234 4.38 -5.07 10.21
N VAL A 235 3.46 -4.12 10.31
CA VAL A 235 2.73 -3.91 11.56
C VAL A 235 1.78 -5.07 11.85
N LEU A 236 1.16 -5.66 10.84
CA LEU A 236 0.30 -6.82 11.00
C LEU A 236 1.08 -8.06 11.40
N LEU A 237 2.25 -8.34 10.78
CA LEU A 237 3.13 -9.44 11.19
C LEU A 237 3.57 -9.29 12.66
N SER A 238 3.99 -8.09 13.05
CA SER A 238 4.35 -7.79 14.44
C SER A 238 3.17 -7.96 15.40
N ALA A 239 1.97 -7.54 15.01
CA ALA A 239 0.75 -7.71 15.80
C ALA A 239 0.36 -9.18 15.95
N LEU A 240 0.37 -9.94 14.85
CA LEU A 240 0.05 -11.38 14.86
C LEU A 240 1.00 -12.15 15.77
N LYS A 241 2.30 -11.86 15.73
CA LYS A 241 3.27 -12.45 16.65
C LYS A 241 2.94 -12.14 18.10
N SER A 242 2.60 -10.89 18.42
CA SER A 242 2.22 -10.51 19.78
C SER A 242 0.93 -11.18 20.25
N ILE A 243 -0.06 -11.32 19.35
CA ILE A 243 -1.30 -12.04 19.64
C ILE A 243 -0.99 -13.50 19.99
N GLU A 244 -0.14 -14.14 19.18
CA GLU A 244 0.31 -15.52 19.42
C GLU A 244 0.98 -15.68 20.79
N ASP A 245 1.89 -14.75 21.14
CA ASP A 245 2.58 -14.73 22.42
C ASP A 245 1.60 -14.50 23.60
N THR A 246 0.66 -13.58 23.44
CA THR A 246 -0.37 -13.27 24.45
C THR A 246 -1.27 -14.47 24.69
N VAL A 247 -1.71 -15.16 23.64
CA VAL A 247 -2.52 -16.37 23.72
C VAL A 247 -1.75 -17.51 24.43
N LYS A 248 -0.48 -17.71 24.09
CA LYS A 248 0.38 -18.72 24.75
C LYS A 248 0.58 -18.42 26.22
N GLN A 249 0.80 -17.17 26.61
CA GLN A 249 0.95 -16.76 28.02
C GLN A 249 -0.32 -17.01 28.80
N HIS A 250 -1.50 -16.70 28.25
CA HIS A 250 -2.79 -16.99 28.89
C HIS A 250 -3.08 -18.49 29.04
N ALA A 251 -2.70 -19.29 28.03
CA ALA A 251 -2.85 -20.76 28.12
C ALA A 251 -1.96 -21.39 29.19
N ALA A 252 -0.82 -20.77 29.50
CA ALA A 252 0.13 -21.26 30.50
C ALA A 252 -0.24 -20.86 31.95
N ASP A 253 -1.19 -19.95 32.17
CA ASP A 253 -1.63 -19.52 33.51
C ASP A 253 -2.83 -20.34 33.98
N PRO A 254 -2.67 -21.23 34.98
CA PRO A 254 -3.75 -22.08 35.50
C PRO A 254 -4.92 -21.32 36.16
N LYS A 255 -4.72 -20.02 36.46
CA LYS A 255 -5.74 -19.15 37.08
C LYS A 255 -6.61 -18.41 36.04
N SER A 256 -6.29 -18.52 34.75
CA SER A 256 -6.99 -17.82 33.67
C SER A 256 -8.24 -18.55 33.16
N SER A 257 -8.97 -19.27 34.00
CA SER A 257 -10.10 -20.15 33.66
C SER A 257 -11.37 -19.47 33.06
N HIS A 258 -11.30 -18.22 32.56
CA HIS A 258 -12.44 -17.52 31.98
C HIS A 258 -12.14 -17.11 30.56
N SER A 259 -12.86 -17.64 29.59
CA SER A 259 -12.68 -17.44 28.13
C SER A 259 -12.66 -15.97 27.67
N MET A 260 -13.33 -15.07 28.36
CA MET A 260 -13.34 -13.62 28.06
C MET A 260 -12.01 -12.92 28.36
N LYS A 261 -11.19 -13.41 29.26
CA LYS A 261 -9.94 -12.73 29.68
C LYS A 261 -8.85 -12.76 28.60
N TRP A 262 -8.75 -13.82 27.81
CA TRP A 262 -7.73 -13.91 26.76
C TRP A 262 -7.97 -12.91 25.63
N ARG A 263 -9.23 -12.73 25.20
CA ARG A 263 -9.60 -11.77 24.15
C ARG A 263 -9.35 -10.34 24.59
N ASP A 264 -9.73 -10.00 25.83
CA ASP A 264 -9.50 -8.68 26.41
C ASP A 264 -8.00 -8.36 26.47
N ALA A 265 -7.15 -9.34 26.81
CA ALA A 265 -5.70 -9.18 26.82
C ALA A 265 -5.14 -8.93 25.42
N VAL A 266 -5.63 -9.65 24.40
CA VAL A 266 -5.25 -9.43 22.99
C VAL A 266 -5.68 -8.03 22.52
N VAL A 267 -6.92 -7.63 22.80
CA VAL A 267 -7.45 -6.30 22.42
C VAL A 267 -6.67 -5.19 23.11
N GLU A 268 -6.32 -5.36 24.38
CA GLU A 268 -5.56 -4.37 25.15
C GLU A 268 -4.10 -4.28 24.68
N ASP A 269 -3.46 -5.38 24.32
CA ASP A 269 -2.13 -5.36 23.70
C ASP A 269 -2.15 -4.58 22.37
N LEU A 270 -3.15 -4.82 21.54
CA LEU A 270 -3.32 -4.06 20.28
C LEU A 270 -3.56 -2.57 20.53
N LYS A 271 -4.38 -2.19 21.50
CA LYS A 271 -4.57 -0.77 21.89
C LYS A 271 -3.26 -0.11 22.32
N ARG A 272 -2.50 -0.80 23.16
CA ARG A 272 -1.19 -0.34 23.62
C ARG A 272 -0.24 -0.12 22.45
N ARG A 273 -0.17 -1.07 21.49
CA ARG A 273 0.66 -0.97 20.29
C ARG A 273 0.26 0.22 19.43
N ILE A 274 -1.03 0.43 19.21
CA ILE A 274 -1.54 1.60 18.48
C ILE A 274 -1.12 2.90 19.15
N SER A 275 -1.20 2.98 20.47
CA SER A 275 -0.83 4.17 21.24
C SER A 275 0.68 4.47 21.20
N LEU A 276 1.52 3.43 21.35
CA LEU A 276 2.98 3.57 21.38
C LEU A 276 3.58 3.92 20.00
N ARG A 277 2.90 3.55 18.90
CA ARG A 277 3.39 3.87 17.55
C ARG A 277 3.65 5.37 17.34
N ASN A 278 2.93 6.23 18.05
CA ASN A 278 2.96 7.67 17.77
C ASN A 278 4.19 8.40 18.34
N THR A 279 5.01 7.79 19.17
CA THR A 279 6.03 8.53 19.95
C THR A 279 7.48 8.07 19.75
N ASP A 280 7.79 6.77 19.63
CA ASP A 280 9.16 6.32 19.80
C ASP A 280 10.00 6.22 18.52
N SER A 281 9.49 5.64 17.44
CA SER A 281 10.29 5.39 16.22
C SER A 281 10.76 6.68 15.55
N SER A 282 9.87 7.66 15.39
CA SER A 282 10.21 8.97 14.80
C SER A 282 11.26 9.72 15.60
N ARG A 283 11.21 9.63 16.93
CA ARG A 283 12.19 10.22 17.82
C ARG A 283 13.57 9.57 17.65
N LEU A 284 13.62 8.25 17.53
CA LEU A 284 14.87 7.51 17.33
C LEU A 284 15.50 7.80 15.96
N VAL A 285 14.70 7.84 14.88
CA VAL A 285 15.16 8.29 13.56
C VAL A 285 15.70 9.70 13.61
N THR A 286 15.00 10.61 14.30
CA THR A 286 15.41 12.01 14.48
C THR A 286 16.75 12.11 15.19
N GLN A 287 16.96 11.36 16.27
CA GLN A 287 18.21 11.36 17.03
C GLN A 287 19.36 10.82 16.17
N ALA A 288 19.14 9.71 15.48
CA ALA A 288 20.15 9.11 14.59
C ALA A 288 20.59 10.09 13.48
N LEU A 289 19.63 10.82 12.87
CA LEU A 289 19.95 11.85 11.89
C LEU A 289 20.77 13.01 12.52
N ALA A 290 20.35 13.50 13.69
CA ALA A 290 21.02 14.60 14.36
C ALA A 290 22.47 14.24 14.71
N ASP A 291 22.71 13.07 15.27
CA ASP A 291 24.05 12.57 15.62
C ASP A 291 24.93 12.42 14.37
N TYR A 292 24.37 11.89 13.28
CA TYR A 292 25.08 11.79 12.01
C TYR A 292 25.48 13.15 11.45
N LEU A 293 24.56 14.11 11.39
CA LEU A 293 24.83 15.44 10.86
C LEU A 293 25.82 16.21 11.72
N GLN A 294 25.71 16.12 13.06
CA GLN A 294 26.65 16.76 13.99
C GLN A 294 28.08 16.21 13.82
N SER A 295 28.23 14.91 13.65
CA SER A 295 29.52 14.29 13.42
C SER A 295 30.12 14.62 12.05
N THR A 296 29.30 14.51 11.00
CA THR A 296 29.70 14.67 9.61
C THR A 296 29.99 16.13 9.24
N TYR A 297 29.21 17.08 9.77
CA TYR A 297 29.30 18.50 9.47
C TYR A 297 29.80 19.33 10.68
N ALA A 298 30.62 18.74 11.55
CA ALA A 298 31.16 19.38 12.74
C ALA A 298 31.90 20.69 12.42
N SER A 299 32.60 20.77 11.29
CA SER A 299 33.31 21.98 10.84
C SER A 299 32.34 23.14 10.55
N LYS A 300 31.21 22.88 9.87
CA LYS A 300 30.17 23.89 9.62
C LYS A 300 29.48 24.35 10.90
N LEU A 301 29.29 23.42 11.84
CA LEU A 301 28.73 23.73 13.15
C LEU A 301 29.66 24.68 13.91
N ALA A 302 30.97 24.38 13.93
CA ALA A 302 31.99 25.19 14.60
C ALA A 302 32.19 26.58 13.95
N SER A 303 32.17 26.66 12.61
CA SER A 303 32.29 27.92 11.87
C SER A 303 30.99 28.73 11.77
N LYS A 304 29.86 28.18 12.24
CA LYS A 304 28.53 28.76 12.08
C LYS A 304 28.13 28.96 10.61
N GLU A 305 28.72 28.22 9.70
CA GLU A 305 28.26 28.16 8.31
C GLU A 305 26.93 27.45 8.20
N GLN A 306 26.13 27.86 7.21
CA GLN A 306 24.83 27.22 6.97
C GLN A 306 25.00 25.79 6.44
N LEU A 307 24.23 24.88 7.02
CA LEU A 307 24.00 23.54 6.46
C LEU A 307 22.83 23.62 5.50
N ALA A 308 23.09 23.43 4.21
CA ALA A 308 22.07 23.50 3.16
C ALA A 308 21.40 22.13 2.96
N ILE A 309 20.12 22.05 3.26
CA ILE A 309 19.29 20.84 3.17
C ILE A 309 18.23 21.05 2.11
N LEU A 310 18.11 20.12 1.17
CA LEU A 310 17.02 20.05 0.19
C LEU A 310 16.09 18.89 0.54
N THR A 311 14.80 19.17 0.56
CA THR A 311 13.76 18.17 0.82
C THR A 311 12.50 18.43 -0.01
N MET A 312 11.53 17.52 0.05
CA MET A 312 10.25 17.61 -0.63
C MET A 312 9.18 16.78 0.10
N SER A 313 7.93 17.01 -0.28
CA SER A 313 6.76 16.30 0.25
C SER A 313 6.54 16.55 1.76
N GLU A 314 5.48 15.98 2.32
CA GLU A 314 5.18 16.08 3.74
C GLU A 314 5.31 14.69 4.39
N SER A 315 6.45 14.46 5.03
CA SER A 315 6.71 13.28 5.84
C SER A 315 6.75 13.67 7.31
N SER A 316 5.96 13.01 8.15
CA SER A 316 5.98 13.24 9.60
C SER A 316 7.37 13.01 10.21
N THR A 317 8.13 12.05 9.70
CA THR A 317 9.49 11.75 10.14
C THR A 317 10.46 12.86 9.74
N ILE A 318 10.37 13.37 8.49
CA ILE A 318 11.15 14.55 8.05
C ILE A 318 10.77 15.76 8.89
N SER A 319 9.48 16.02 9.06
CA SER A 319 8.99 17.16 9.83
C SER A 319 9.55 17.15 11.26
N HIS A 320 9.47 16.02 11.97
CA HIS A 320 10.05 15.88 13.31
C HIS A 320 11.56 16.08 13.33
N SER A 321 12.26 15.50 12.36
CA SER A 321 13.73 15.57 12.28
C SER A 321 14.23 16.99 12.00
N ILE A 322 13.61 17.70 11.07
CA ILE A 322 13.98 19.09 10.75
C ILE A 322 13.67 20.02 11.94
N ARG A 323 12.50 19.87 12.61
CA ARG A 323 12.19 20.63 13.84
C ARG A 323 13.24 20.44 14.92
N HIS A 324 13.66 19.21 15.13
CA HIS A 324 14.72 18.91 16.12
C HIS A 324 16.05 19.58 15.74
N LEU A 325 16.44 19.52 14.45
CA LEU A 325 17.65 20.18 13.98
C LEU A 325 17.59 21.69 14.21
N VAL A 326 16.48 22.33 13.87
CA VAL A 326 16.27 23.78 14.11
C VAL A 326 16.37 24.15 15.60
N GLN A 327 15.78 23.36 16.47
CA GLN A 327 15.65 23.71 17.89
C GLN A 327 16.84 23.30 18.74
N LYS A 328 17.55 22.21 18.39
CA LYS A 328 18.51 21.56 19.30
C LYS A 328 19.88 21.28 18.71
N SER A 329 20.06 21.33 17.38
CA SER A 329 21.34 20.95 16.79
C SER A 329 22.42 22.02 16.82
N GLY A 330 22.03 23.29 16.95
CA GLY A 330 22.94 24.44 16.87
C GLY A 330 23.36 24.83 15.43
N PHE A 331 22.90 24.11 14.41
CA PHE A 331 23.19 24.47 13.02
C PHE A 331 22.41 25.73 12.57
N ALA A 332 23.10 26.61 11.84
CA ALA A 332 22.42 27.55 10.96
C ALA A 332 21.95 26.76 9.70
N LEU A 333 20.65 26.80 9.38
CA LEU A 333 20.09 25.99 8.31
C LEU A 333 19.68 26.85 7.10
N ASP A 334 19.97 26.36 5.88
CA ASP A 334 19.37 26.80 4.62
C ASP A 334 18.45 25.66 4.12
N LEU A 335 17.18 25.72 4.54
CA LEU A 335 16.17 24.71 4.18
C LEU A 335 15.55 25.06 2.84
N ARG A 336 15.66 24.17 1.88
CA ARG A 336 15.05 24.29 0.57
C ARG A 336 14.04 23.20 0.39
N VAL A 337 12.82 23.59 0.03
CA VAL A 337 11.68 22.67 -0.08
C VAL A 337 11.10 22.79 -1.47
N LEU A 338 10.90 21.68 -2.18
CA LEU A 338 10.13 21.63 -3.40
C LEU A 338 8.64 21.61 -3.06
N GLU A 339 7.81 22.31 -3.86
CA GLU A 339 6.36 22.49 -3.57
C GLU A 339 5.56 21.18 -3.58
N SER A 340 6.03 20.15 -4.28
CA SER A 340 5.46 18.79 -4.34
C SER A 340 4.04 18.76 -4.91
N ARG A 341 3.93 19.08 -6.21
CA ARG A 341 2.66 18.97 -6.96
C ARG A 341 2.21 17.51 -7.10
N PRO A 342 0.90 17.23 -7.23
CA PRO A 342 -0.19 18.19 -7.36
C PRO A 342 -0.79 18.67 -6.03
N LEU A 343 -0.43 18.05 -4.89
CA LEU A 343 -1.04 18.29 -3.57
C LEU A 343 -0.38 19.43 -2.79
N TYR A 344 0.77 19.95 -3.25
CA TYR A 344 1.54 21.03 -2.61
C TYR A 344 1.98 20.73 -1.17
N GLU A 345 2.27 19.48 -0.88
CA GLU A 345 2.66 19.01 0.47
C GLU A 345 3.94 19.70 0.97
N GLY A 346 4.88 20.03 0.07
CA GLY A 346 6.09 20.77 0.44
C GLY A 346 5.80 22.21 0.92
N VAL A 347 4.70 22.82 0.43
CA VAL A 347 4.27 24.14 0.92
C VAL A 347 3.76 24.05 2.36
N SER A 348 2.94 23.02 2.65
CA SER A 348 2.48 22.71 4.01
C SER A 348 3.65 22.49 4.97
N LEU A 349 4.63 21.66 4.55
CA LEU A 349 5.84 21.38 5.31
C LEU A 349 6.65 22.65 5.62
N ALA A 350 6.91 23.49 4.61
CA ALA A 350 7.69 24.71 4.77
C ALA A 350 6.97 25.73 5.67
N GLY A 351 5.63 25.85 5.53
CA GLY A 351 4.78 26.70 6.37
C GLY A 351 4.85 26.29 7.83
N SER A 352 4.69 25.00 8.10
CA SER A 352 4.76 24.48 9.48
C SER A 352 6.13 24.73 10.14
N PHE A 353 7.23 24.60 9.38
CA PHE A 353 8.57 24.93 9.90
C PHE A 353 8.71 26.40 10.24
N ALA A 354 8.20 27.30 9.41
CA ALA A 354 8.25 28.73 9.66
C ALA A 354 7.49 29.11 10.95
N GLU A 355 6.29 28.55 11.14
CA GLU A 355 5.49 28.75 12.34
C GLU A 355 6.18 28.23 13.59
N ASP A 356 6.74 27.01 13.55
CA ASP A 356 7.45 26.40 14.68
C ASP A 356 8.68 27.20 15.10
N ILE A 357 9.45 27.73 14.16
CA ILE A 357 10.64 28.54 14.43
C ILE A 357 10.22 29.85 15.14
N VAL A 358 9.18 30.50 14.64
CA VAL A 358 8.64 31.73 15.25
C VAL A 358 8.12 31.45 16.66
N ALA A 359 7.37 30.37 16.86
CA ALA A 359 6.84 29.99 18.16
C ALA A 359 7.96 29.68 19.18
N ALA A 360 8.99 28.96 18.75
CA ALA A 360 10.14 28.64 19.60
C ALA A 360 10.90 29.91 20.03
N THR A 361 11.02 30.90 19.15
CA THR A 361 11.69 32.18 19.47
C THR A 361 10.87 33.03 20.46
N ARG A 362 9.52 33.00 20.38
CA ARG A 362 8.66 33.75 21.27
C ARG A 362 8.59 33.20 22.69
N ASN A 363 8.80 31.92 22.87
CA ASN A 363 8.70 31.21 24.16
C ASN A 363 10.04 31.07 24.88
N GLN A 364 11.12 31.71 24.41
CA GLN A 364 12.39 31.71 25.11
C GLN A 364 12.30 32.57 26.36
N PRO A 365 12.77 32.08 27.52
CA PRO A 365 12.90 32.91 28.71
C PRO A 365 13.93 34.03 28.47
N ASP A 366 13.72 35.16 29.08
CA ASP A 366 14.61 36.34 29.02
C ASP A 366 15.92 36.17 29.85
N ASP A 367 16.40 34.91 29.96
CA ASP A 367 17.49 34.48 30.85
C ASP A 367 18.89 34.48 30.18
N GLY A 368 19.02 35.09 29.00
CA GLY A 368 20.30 35.15 28.29
C GLY A 368 20.70 33.87 27.58
N SER A 369 19.76 32.91 27.39
CA SER A 369 19.97 31.74 26.57
C SER A 369 20.29 32.13 25.13
N THR A 370 21.20 31.40 24.47
CA THR A 370 21.68 31.73 23.14
C THR A 370 20.55 31.69 22.11
N VAL A 371 20.35 32.80 21.40
CA VAL A 371 19.39 32.88 20.29
C VAL A 371 19.70 31.76 19.28
N PRO A 372 18.69 30.96 18.86
CA PRO A 372 18.91 29.92 17.84
C PRO A 372 19.53 30.52 16.58
N PRO A 373 20.43 29.79 15.91
CA PRO A 373 21.02 30.26 14.66
C PRO A 373 19.91 30.53 13.62
N LYS A 374 20.11 31.57 12.80
CA LYS A 374 19.14 31.98 11.79
C LYS A 374 18.91 30.86 10.78
N THR A 375 17.69 30.37 10.69
CA THR A 375 17.23 29.43 9.65
C THR A 375 16.64 30.21 8.47
N LYS A 376 17.08 29.85 7.27
CA LYS A 376 16.49 30.34 6.01
C LYS A 376 15.61 29.23 5.43
N ILE A 377 14.39 29.57 5.02
CA ILE A 377 13.48 28.65 4.32
C ILE A 377 13.23 29.20 2.93
N SER A 378 13.35 28.37 1.91
CA SER A 378 13.07 28.73 0.52
C SER A 378 12.21 27.63 -0.12
N VAL A 379 11.09 28.02 -0.72
CA VAL A 379 10.22 27.10 -1.45
C VAL A 379 10.47 27.29 -2.95
N PHE A 380 10.57 26.18 -3.67
CA PHE A 380 10.80 26.13 -5.11
C PHE A 380 9.70 25.31 -5.78
N SER A 381 9.37 25.64 -7.02
CA SER A 381 8.58 24.72 -7.85
C SER A 381 9.37 23.44 -8.15
N ASP A 382 8.68 22.32 -8.36
CA ASP A 382 9.34 21.03 -8.64
C ASP A 382 10.22 21.09 -9.91
N ALA A 383 9.80 21.87 -10.92
CA ALA A 383 10.58 22.12 -12.12
C ALA A 383 11.91 22.86 -11.85
N SER A 384 12.06 23.50 -10.70
CA SER A 384 13.26 24.22 -10.28
C SER A 384 14.23 23.39 -9.45
N ALA A 385 14.09 22.05 -9.42
CA ALA A 385 14.94 21.16 -8.62
C ALA A 385 16.44 21.42 -8.82
N ALA A 386 16.90 21.65 -10.04
CA ALA A 386 18.29 21.97 -10.33
C ALA A 386 18.77 23.30 -9.71
N LEU A 387 17.92 24.33 -9.69
CA LEU A 387 18.23 25.61 -9.04
C LEU A 387 18.26 25.46 -7.52
N ALA A 388 17.29 24.73 -6.96
CA ALA A 388 17.22 24.41 -5.53
C ALA A 388 18.45 23.62 -5.06
N SER A 389 19.05 22.82 -5.94
CA SER A 389 20.19 21.94 -5.64
C SER A 389 21.54 22.64 -5.58
N LYS A 390 21.66 23.92 -6.03
CA LYS A 390 22.96 24.62 -6.02
C LYS A 390 23.55 24.75 -4.61
N GLY A 391 24.72 24.14 -4.37
CA GLY A 391 25.42 24.23 -3.10
C GLY A 391 24.73 23.54 -1.93
N VAL A 392 23.83 22.60 -2.21
CA VAL A 392 23.21 21.73 -1.19
C VAL A 392 24.25 20.75 -0.64
N ASP A 393 24.27 20.58 0.67
CA ASP A 393 25.13 19.63 1.36
C ASP A 393 24.44 18.26 1.50
N VAL A 394 23.13 18.28 1.76
CA VAL A 394 22.35 17.08 2.06
C VAL A 394 20.98 17.15 1.37
N VAL A 395 20.61 16.07 0.68
CA VAL A 395 19.22 15.82 0.25
C VAL A 395 18.62 14.85 1.26
N ILE A 396 17.51 15.23 1.86
CA ILE A 396 16.75 14.38 2.79
C ILE A 396 15.40 14.06 2.16
N ILE A 397 15.13 12.78 1.97
CA ILE A 397 13.89 12.28 1.37
C ILE A 397 13.27 11.24 2.28
N GLY A 398 11.94 11.16 2.31
CA GLY A 398 11.21 10.10 2.97
C GLY A 398 11.26 8.78 2.17
N ALA A 399 10.58 7.81 2.68
CA ALA A 399 10.26 6.57 1.96
C ALA A 399 8.81 6.17 2.26
N ASP A 400 8.09 5.69 1.25
CA ASP A 400 6.81 5.03 1.43
C ASP A 400 6.99 3.50 1.38
N ARG A 401 7.97 3.04 0.62
CA ARG A 401 8.40 1.63 0.55
C ARG A 401 9.91 1.55 0.30
N ILE A 402 10.58 0.59 0.91
CA ILE A 402 11.98 0.25 0.67
C ILE A 402 12.04 -1.20 0.21
N ALA A 403 12.53 -1.44 -1.00
CA ALA A 403 12.69 -2.78 -1.56
C ALA A 403 13.91 -3.49 -0.96
N SER A 404 13.96 -4.82 -1.05
CA SER A 404 15.05 -5.65 -0.54
C SER A 404 16.44 -5.29 -1.10
N ASN A 405 16.50 -4.75 -2.31
CA ASN A 405 17.72 -4.27 -2.95
C ASN A 405 18.09 -2.83 -2.58
N GLY A 406 17.36 -2.21 -1.65
CA GLY A 406 17.56 -0.84 -1.21
C GLY A 406 16.89 0.23 -2.07
N ALA A 407 16.27 -0.10 -3.20
CA ALA A 407 15.52 0.89 -3.95
C ALA A 407 14.35 1.45 -3.12
N VAL A 408 14.06 2.75 -3.27
CA VAL A 408 13.05 3.45 -2.46
C VAL A 408 11.94 3.97 -3.35
N SER A 409 10.70 3.64 -3.03
CA SER A 409 9.52 4.31 -3.56
C SER A 409 9.19 5.51 -2.67
N ASN A 410 9.11 6.69 -3.28
CA ASN A 410 8.76 7.94 -2.61
C ASN A 410 8.01 8.86 -3.59
N LYS A 411 7.48 9.98 -3.11
CA LYS A 411 6.76 10.96 -3.93
C LYS A 411 7.48 11.29 -5.24
N THR A 412 6.70 11.36 -6.32
CA THR A 412 7.18 11.80 -7.65
C THR A 412 7.85 13.16 -7.56
N GLY A 413 9.03 13.29 -8.15
CA GLY A 413 9.95 14.41 -7.98
C GLY A 413 11.19 14.06 -7.15
N SER A 414 11.20 12.91 -6.46
CA SER A 414 12.36 12.44 -5.68
C SER A 414 13.57 12.13 -6.55
N LEU A 415 13.37 11.36 -7.62
CA LEU A 415 14.44 10.99 -8.55
C LEU A 415 15.06 12.22 -9.25
N PRO A 416 14.30 13.10 -9.91
CA PRO A 416 14.87 14.31 -10.53
C PRO A 416 15.53 15.23 -9.51
N THR A 417 15.05 15.30 -8.26
CA THR A 417 15.70 16.06 -7.18
C THR A 417 17.08 15.52 -6.87
N ILE A 418 17.21 14.21 -6.68
CA ILE A 418 18.50 13.55 -6.37
C ILE A 418 19.46 13.69 -7.56
N LEU A 419 19.00 13.40 -8.78
CA LEU A 419 19.82 13.54 -9.99
C LEU A 419 20.32 14.97 -10.17
N SER A 420 19.46 15.98 -9.96
CA SER A 420 19.82 17.38 -10.00
C SER A 420 20.87 17.72 -8.93
N ALA A 421 20.69 17.28 -7.71
CA ALA A 421 21.62 17.55 -6.62
C ALA A 421 22.98 16.90 -6.86
N ARG A 422 23.03 15.66 -7.32
CA ARG A 422 24.25 14.95 -7.71
C ARG A 422 24.99 15.69 -8.84
N HIS A 423 24.28 16.07 -9.89
CA HIS A 423 24.85 16.80 -11.03
C HIS A 423 25.39 18.17 -10.62
N MET A 424 24.65 18.94 -9.85
CA MET A 424 25.05 20.28 -9.42
C MET A 424 26.24 20.24 -8.45
N ALA A 425 26.30 19.24 -7.58
CA ALA A 425 27.45 19.02 -6.70
C ALA A 425 28.70 18.65 -7.50
N ALA A 426 28.61 17.67 -8.41
CA ALA A 426 29.71 17.23 -9.27
C ALA A 426 30.26 18.39 -10.12
N SER A 427 29.37 19.21 -10.71
CA SER A 427 29.76 20.38 -11.52
C SER A 427 30.55 21.45 -10.73
N SER A 428 30.45 21.45 -9.41
CA SER A 428 31.20 22.35 -8.50
C SER A 428 32.33 21.67 -7.76
N GLY A 429 32.70 20.44 -8.13
CA GLY A 429 33.74 19.66 -7.47
C GLY A 429 33.42 19.25 -6.03
N LYS A 430 32.10 19.25 -5.68
CA LYS A 430 31.59 18.88 -4.35
C LYS A 430 30.86 17.55 -4.40
N GLN A 431 30.58 17.00 -3.23
CA GLN A 431 29.69 15.87 -3.05
C GLN A 431 28.47 16.31 -2.25
N VAL A 432 27.31 15.77 -2.61
CA VAL A 432 26.07 15.89 -1.85
C VAL A 432 25.75 14.53 -1.22
N LYS A 433 25.28 14.54 0.01
CA LYS A 433 24.79 13.32 0.67
C LYS A 433 23.29 13.17 0.45
N VAL A 434 22.87 11.97 0.02
CA VAL A 434 21.45 11.59 -0.15
C VAL A 434 21.08 10.65 0.99
N ILE A 435 20.20 11.11 1.87
CA ILE A 435 19.76 10.40 3.07
C ILE A 435 18.26 10.09 2.95
N ILE A 436 17.92 8.83 3.11
CA ILE A 436 16.53 8.39 3.23
C ILE A 436 16.17 8.34 4.73
N LEU A 437 15.08 9.00 5.12
CA LEU A 437 14.51 8.88 6.45
C LEU A 437 13.27 8.00 6.39
N GLY A 438 13.30 6.89 7.10
CA GLY A 438 12.15 5.99 7.14
C GLY A 438 12.28 4.94 8.23
N GLU A 439 11.17 4.61 8.85
CA GLU A 439 11.10 3.51 9.80
C GLU A 439 11.29 2.17 9.08
N SER A 440 11.85 1.18 9.80
CA SER A 440 12.06 -0.18 9.28
C SER A 440 10.77 -0.85 8.78
N GLU A 441 9.62 -0.43 9.26
CA GLU A 441 8.32 -0.93 8.82
C GLU A 441 8.02 -0.64 7.33
N LYS A 442 8.77 0.26 6.70
CA LYS A 442 8.65 0.56 5.26
C LYS A 442 9.43 -0.41 4.37
N VAL A 443 10.26 -1.27 4.96
CA VAL A 443 10.97 -2.32 4.21
C VAL A 443 9.98 -3.41 3.81
N ALA A 444 10.01 -3.75 2.53
CA ALA A 444 9.19 -4.81 1.95
C ALA A 444 9.92 -6.17 1.98
N PRO A 445 9.20 -7.30 1.95
CA PRO A 445 9.80 -8.59 1.66
C PRO A 445 10.44 -8.60 0.26
N PRO A 446 11.29 -9.60 -0.07
CA PRO A 446 11.92 -9.69 -1.38
C PRO A 446 10.89 -9.76 -2.51
N GLU A 447 10.84 -8.72 -3.30
CA GLU A 447 10.00 -8.60 -4.49
C GLU A 447 10.70 -7.68 -5.49
N SER A 448 10.54 -7.94 -6.79
CA SER A 448 11.06 -7.00 -7.79
C SER A 448 10.28 -5.68 -7.71
N PRO A 449 10.97 -4.51 -7.69
CA PRO A 449 10.30 -3.20 -7.76
C PRO A 449 9.34 -3.07 -8.93
N ASP A 450 9.62 -3.73 -10.05
CA ASP A 450 8.80 -3.69 -11.26
C ASP A 450 7.42 -4.36 -11.09
N LYS A 451 7.26 -5.20 -10.05
CA LYS A 451 5.97 -5.82 -9.71
C LYS A 451 5.08 -4.93 -8.86
N HIS A 452 5.64 -3.86 -8.31
CA HIS A 452 4.88 -2.91 -7.52
C HIS A 452 4.09 -1.97 -8.44
N VAL A 453 2.77 -2.00 -8.30
CA VAL A 453 1.88 -1.14 -9.10
C VAL A 453 2.08 0.31 -8.68
N VAL A 454 2.43 1.15 -9.65
CA VAL A 454 2.51 2.60 -9.45
C VAL A 454 1.10 3.16 -9.55
N GLU A 455 0.66 3.86 -8.49
CA GLU A 455 -0.66 4.50 -8.46
C GLU A 455 -0.71 5.65 -9.47
N ASP A 456 -1.63 5.57 -10.43
CA ASP A 456 -2.05 6.70 -11.27
C ASP A 456 -3.38 7.23 -10.73
N ASN A 457 -3.35 8.39 -10.11
CA ASN A 457 -4.45 8.96 -9.34
C ASN A 457 -5.34 9.86 -10.21
N ASP A 458 -6.34 10.52 -9.59
CA ASP A 458 -7.29 11.38 -10.29
C ASP A 458 -6.58 12.49 -11.11
N PRO A 459 -6.66 12.46 -12.45
CA PRO A 459 -6.04 13.47 -13.31
C PRO A 459 -6.58 14.88 -13.06
N ASP A 460 -7.78 15.02 -12.50
CA ASP A 460 -8.38 16.31 -12.18
C ASP A 460 -7.58 17.08 -11.13
N GLN A 461 -6.79 16.41 -10.28
CA GLN A 461 -5.89 17.08 -9.35
C GLN A 461 -4.78 17.87 -10.06
N ILE A 462 -4.27 17.37 -11.19
CA ILE A 462 -3.32 18.11 -12.04
C ILE A 462 -4.04 19.18 -12.85
N SER A 463 -5.14 18.83 -13.50
CA SER A 463 -5.82 19.70 -14.46
C SER A 463 -6.51 20.90 -13.82
N ARG A 464 -6.87 20.85 -12.52
CA ARG A 464 -7.39 22.01 -11.77
C ARG A 464 -6.48 23.22 -11.82
N ALA A 465 -5.15 23.00 -11.80
CA ALA A 465 -4.18 24.09 -11.91
C ALA A 465 -4.23 24.79 -13.29
N TRP A 466 -4.63 24.07 -14.34
CA TRP A 466 -4.71 24.64 -15.70
C TRP A 466 -5.88 25.60 -15.88
N SER A 467 -6.98 25.37 -15.15
CA SER A 467 -8.20 26.21 -15.19
C SER A 467 -8.19 27.38 -14.20
N ALA A 468 -7.10 27.58 -13.47
CA ALA A 468 -6.99 28.66 -12.50
C ALA A 468 -7.10 30.05 -13.17
N GLU A 469 -7.75 31.01 -12.51
CA GLU A 469 -8.05 32.33 -13.04
C GLU A 469 -6.81 33.15 -13.44
N TYR A 470 -5.68 32.94 -12.75
CA TYR A 470 -4.40 33.59 -13.05
C TYR A 470 -3.75 33.11 -14.35
N ASN A 471 -4.22 31.99 -14.92
CA ASN A 471 -3.70 31.47 -16.18
C ASN A 471 -4.27 32.26 -17.38
N SER A 472 -3.47 32.37 -18.46
CA SER A 472 -3.95 32.92 -19.70
C SER A 472 -5.10 32.08 -20.28
N GLU A 473 -5.97 32.74 -21.07
CA GLU A 473 -7.09 32.07 -21.75
C GLU A 473 -6.61 30.90 -22.62
N ARG A 474 -5.44 31.03 -23.26
CA ARG A 474 -4.83 29.96 -24.06
C ARG A 474 -4.52 28.72 -23.22
N VAL A 475 -4.02 28.88 -22.00
CA VAL A 475 -3.73 27.75 -21.08
C VAL A 475 -5.03 27.11 -20.62
N ARG A 476 -6.01 27.90 -20.19
CA ARG A 476 -7.32 27.38 -19.74
C ARG A 476 -8.01 26.57 -20.85
N ARG A 477 -8.07 27.15 -22.08
CA ARG A 477 -8.64 26.46 -23.25
C ARG A 477 -7.88 25.17 -23.59
N GLY A 478 -6.53 25.17 -23.54
CA GLY A 478 -5.73 23.98 -23.75
C GLY A 478 -6.04 22.90 -22.72
N GLY A 479 -6.16 23.28 -21.45
CA GLY A 479 -6.53 22.39 -20.34
C GLY A 479 -7.90 21.75 -20.52
N GLU A 480 -8.91 22.53 -20.94
CA GLU A 480 -10.26 22.02 -21.23
C GLU A 480 -10.24 20.99 -22.38
N VAL A 481 -9.51 21.27 -23.45
CA VAL A 481 -9.37 20.35 -24.59
C VAL A 481 -8.75 19.03 -24.13
N LEU A 482 -7.62 19.08 -23.44
CA LEU A 482 -6.93 17.88 -22.96
C LEU A 482 -7.80 17.07 -21.99
N LYS A 483 -8.48 17.74 -21.05
CA LYS A 483 -9.39 17.11 -20.10
C LYS A 483 -10.57 16.41 -20.78
N ASN A 484 -11.16 17.03 -21.80
CA ASN A 484 -12.27 16.45 -22.54
C ASN A 484 -11.81 15.26 -23.41
N MET A 485 -10.65 15.39 -24.06
CA MET A 485 -10.10 14.32 -24.89
C MET A 485 -9.62 13.12 -24.08
N SER A 486 -9.09 13.31 -22.87
CA SER A 486 -8.67 12.20 -22.00
C SER A 486 -9.84 11.38 -21.45
N LYS A 487 -11.06 11.89 -21.47
CA LYS A 487 -12.29 11.19 -21.04
C LYS A 487 -13.06 10.53 -22.19
N GLY A 488 -12.71 10.84 -23.44
CA GLY A 488 -13.37 10.34 -24.65
C GLY A 488 -12.49 9.38 -25.45
N THR A 489 -13.12 8.59 -26.30
CA THR A 489 -12.43 7.80 -27.33
C THR A 489 -12.38 8.61 -28.61
N ASN A 490 -11.17 8.83 -29.14
CA ASN A 490 -10.96 9.47 -30.42
C ASN A 490 -10.01 8.59 -31.25
N ASP A 491 -10.44 8.16 -32.42
CA ASP A 491 -9.70 7.25 -33.27
C ASP A 491 -8.41 7.85 -33.87
N LEU A 492 -8.26 9.17 -33.80
CA LEU A 492 -7.12 9.88 -34.38
C LEU A 492 -6.09 10.33 -33.36
N VAL A 493 -6.49 10.53 -32.10
CA VAL A 493 -5.62 11.07 -31.05
C VAL A 493 -5.97 10.45 -29.71
N GLU A 494 -4.99 9.81 -29.10
CA GLU A 494 -5.05 9.35 -27.72
C GLU A 494 -4.45 10.43 -26.80
N VAL A 495 -5.21 10.84 -25.78
CA VAL A 495 -4.76 11.81 -24.78
C VAL A 495 -4.82 11.17 -23.41
N ALA A 496 -3.68 11.11 -22.72
CA ALA A 496 -3.59 10.66 -21.34
C ALA A 496 -3.07 11.80 -20.45
N VAL A 497 -3.64 11.91 -19.24
CA VAL A 497 -3.16 12.81 -18.19
C VAL A 497 -2.79 11.93 -17.00
N HIS A 498 -1.51 11.78 -16.75
CA HIS A 498 -0.99 10.92 -15.68
C HIS A 498 -0.77 11.70 -14.40
N ASN A 499 -1.32 11.20 -13.31
CA ASN A 499 -1.18 11.74 -11.96
C ASN A 499 -0.51 10.72 -11.04
N VAL A 500 0.75 10.44 -11.30
CA VAL A 500 1.56 9.46 -10.58
C VAL A 500 2.09 10.08 -9.29
N PHE A 501 1.75 9.48 -8.14
CA PHE A 501 2.17 10.00 -6.83
C PHE A 501 3.54 9.51 -6.39
N PHE A 502 3.96 8.33 -6.82
CA PHE A 502 5.19 7.69 -6.35
C PHE A 502 6.08 7.27 -7.51
N GLU A 503 7.38 7.33 -7.29
CA GLU A 503 8.39 6.84 -8.23
C GLU A 503 9.51 6.12 -7.48
N TRP A 504 10.27 5.31 -8.21
CA TRP A 504 11.38 4.58 -7.66
C TRP A 504 12.70 5.35 -7.78
N VAL A 505 13.45 5.38 -6.69
CA VAL A 505 14.84 5.82 -6.62
C VAL A 505 15.71 4.59 -6.42
N SER A 506 16.67 4.36 -7.30
CA SER A 506 17.56 3.20 -7.19
C SER A 506 18.59 3.37 -6.07
N ALA A 507 19.02 2.26 -5.48
CA ALA A 507 19.90 2.24 -4.30
C ALA A 507 21.26 2.89 -4.54
N ASP A 508 21.80 2.86 -5.75
CA ASP A 508 23.07 3.48 -6.14
C ASP A 508 23.05 5.02 -6.05
N LEU A 509 21.87 5.62 -6.03
CA LEU A 509 21.67 7.06 -5.83
C LEU A 509 21.54 7.45 -4.34
N ILE A 510 21.53 6.49 -3.42
CA ILE A 510 21.30 6.69 -1.99
C ILE A 510 22.60 6.41 -1.23
N ASP A 511 23.01 7.35 -0.37
CA ASP A 511 24.22 7.17 0.45
C ASP A 511 23.91 6.48 1.78
N LEU A 512 22.71 6.68 2.34
CA LEU A 512 22.40 6.28 3.70
C LEU A 512 20.90 6.15 3.94
N TYR A 513 20.53 5.14 4.72
CA TYR A 513 19.18 4.97 5.26
C TYR A 513 19.23 5.20 6.77
N MET A 514 18.41 6.11 7.25
CA MET A 514 18.31 6.45 8.66
C MET A 514 17.00 5.87 9.20
N THR A 515 17.11 4.89 10.09
CA THR A 515 15.99 4.19 10.70
C THR A 515 15.96 4.40 12.22
N GLU A 516 14.95 3.88 12.89
CA GLU A 516 14.89 3.86 14.37
C GLU A 516 15.98 2.99 15.02
N PHE A 517 16.67 2.17 14.23
CA PHE A 517 17.82 1.37 14.65
C PHE A 517 19.17 2.03 14.31
N GLY A 518 19.14 3.27 13.82
CA GLY A 518 20.32 4.00 13.38
C GLY A 518 20.56 3.93 11.87
N GLN A 519 21.82 4.00 11.49
CA GLN A 519 22.26 3.96 10.09
C GLN A 519 22.19 2.54 9.54
N TRP A 520 21.48 2.35 8.45
CA TRP A 520 21.41 1.09 7.73
C TRP A 520 22.08 1.18 6.35
N THR A 521 22.66 0.08 5.95
CA THR A 521 23.16 -0.20 4.60
C THR A 521 22.12 -0.98 3.80
N VAL A 522 22.38 -1.15 2.50
CA VAL A 522 21.56 -2.05 1.63
C VAL A 522 21.57 -3.49 2.17
N GLU A 523 22.71 -3.94 2.74
CA GLU A 523 22.82 -5.27 3.34
C GLU A 523 21.91 -5.43 4.57
N ASP A 524 21.81 -4.42 5.43
CA ASP A 524 20.90 -4.43 6.59
C ASP A 524 19.45 -4.48 6.14
N ILE A 525 19.09 -3.73 5.09
CA ILE A 525 17.75 -3.75 4.46
C ILE A 525 17.44 -5.15 3.91
N SER A 526 18.38 -5.75 3.17
CA SER A 526 18.21 -7.10 2.61
C SER A 526 17.96 -8.14 3.71
N LYS A 527 18.77 -8.15 4.76
CA LYS A 527 18.62 -9.06 5.91
C LYS A 527 17.26 -8.87 6.61
N TYR A 528 16.83 -7.62 6.76
CA TYR A 528 15.53 -7.32 7.35
C TYR A 528 14.38 -7.82 6.46
N SER A 529 14.48 -7.59 5.15
CA SER A 529 13.54 -8.05 4.13
C SER A 529 13.39 -9.58 4.13
N ASP A 530 14.49 -10.33 4.18
CA ASP A 530 14.49 -11.80 4.23
C ASP A 530 13.81 -12.33 5.50
N ARG A 531 14.03 -11.65 6.64
CA ARG A 531 13.32 -11.98 7.88
C ARG A 531 11.81 -11.77 7.74
N LEU A 532 11.39 -10.68 7.06
CA LEU A 532 9.97 -10.44 6.81
C LEU A 532 9.35 -11.52 5.93
N ALA A 533 10.05 -11.98 4.88
CA ALA A 533 9.58 -13.08 4.03
C ALA A 533 9.39 -14.38 4.84
N THR A 534 10.31 -14.65 5.76
CA THR A 534 10.21 -15.82 6.65
C THR A 534 8.97 -15.73 7.54
N GLU A 535 8.70 -14.57 8.15
CA GLU A 535 7.51 -14.37 9.00
C GLU A 535 6.22 -14.35 8.16
N GLU A 536 6.23 -13.76 6.96
CA GLU A 536 5.12 -13.81 6.02
C GLU A 536 4.75 -15.25 5.68
N GLN A 537 5.73 -16.06 5.28
CA GLN A 537 5.51 -17.47 4.96
C GLN A 537 5.00 -18.26 6.17
N ARG A 538 5.53 -18.00 7.36
CA ARG A 538 5.10 -18.66 8.60
C ARG A 538 3.64 -18.32 8.95
N LEU A 539 3.24 -17.08 8.79
CA LEU A 539 1.92 -16.62 9.23
C LEU A 539 0.84 -16.77 8.15
N PHE A 540 1.20 -16.63 6.89
CA PHE A 540 0.23 -16.59 5.79
C PHE A 540 0.41 -17.75 4.77
N GLY A 541 1.50 -18.49 4.82
CA GLY A 541 1.79 -19.54 3.82
C GLY A 541 0.77 -20.66 3.75
N GLU A 542 0.17 -21.02 4.89
CA GLU A 542 -0.82 -22.11 5.01
C GLU A 542 -2.28 -21.62 5.05
N LEU A 543 -2.57 -20.38 4.69
CA LEU A 543 -3.94 -19.87 4.60
C LEU A 543 -4.70 -20.43 3.41
#